data_8daac90191324b94666de9fe7aef397f
#
_entry.id   8daac90191324b94666de9fe7aef397f
#
_cell.length_a   1.000
_cell.length_b   1.000
_cell.length_c   1.000
_cell.angle_alpha   90.00
_cell.angle_beta   90.00
_cell.angle_gamma   90.00
#
_symmetry.space_group_name_H-M   'P 1'
#
loop_
_entity.id
_entity.type
_entity.pdbx_description
1 polymer ?
#
loop_
_entity_poly.entity_id
_entity_poly.type
_entity_poly.pdbx_seq_one_letter_code
_entity_poly.pdbx_strand_id
1 'polypeptide(L)'
;LHGLTLGGPAMWGGRQRTKDGKVVPTDCPTTIFPQSYGLGSTWDTDLVRKVAEQAAEEARYYMQTTGNKRHALVMRAPNADLARDPRWGRTEESFGEDAFLTAQLTIASVRGLQGNHPRYWKTASLMKHFLANSNEDGRDSTSSDFDTRLFHEYYAYPFYKGITEGGSRAFMAAYNSWNGIP
;
A
#
# COMPACT_ATOMS: atom_id res chain seq x y z
N LEU A 1 5.13 -6.63 -7.38
CA LEU A 1 5.76 -5.43 -6.81
C LEU A 1 4.70 -4.43 -6.37
N HIS A 2 4.07 -4.73 -5.28
CA HIS A 2 3.04 -3.91 -4.66
C HIS A 2 3.56 -3.44 -3.31
N GLY A 3 3.07 -2.34 -2.80
CA GLY A 3 3.51 -1.77 -1.53
C GLY A 3 4.36 -0.53 -1.68
N LEU A 4 5.36 -0.37 -0.83
CA LEU A 4 6.19 0.84 -0.76
C LEU A 4 7.20 0.97 -1.90
N THR A 5 7.42 -0.08 -2.66
CA THR A 5 8.30 0.02 -3.82
C THR A 5 7.55 0.67 -4.96
N LEU A 6 8.04 1.75 -5.44
CA LEU A 6 7.62 2.33 -6.72
C LEU A 6 8.01 1.42 -7.91
N GLY A 7 8.40 0.22 -7.63
CA GLY A 7 8.56 -0.93 -8.50
C GLY A 7 9.18 -0.68 -9.87
N GLY A 8 10.15 0.18 -9.96
CA GLY A 8 10.82 0.47 -11.22
C GLY A 8 9.91 1.03 -12.33
N PRO A 9 10.39 1.06 -13.56
CA PRO A 9 9.70 1.68 -14.71
C PRO A 9 8.27 1.18 -14.97
N ALA A 10 7.94 -0.02 -14.53
CA ALA A 10 6.63 -0.62 -14.77
C ALA A 10 5.49 0.05 -14.00
N MET A 11 5.75 0.64 -12.84
CA MET A 11 4.72 1.29 -12.02
C MET A 11 4.54 2.77 -12.36
N TRP A 12 5.59 3.47 -12.72
CA TRP A 12 5.57 4.93 -12.88
C TRP A 12 5.73 5.42 -14.31
N GLY A 13 6.50 4.75 -15.08
CA GLY A 13 6.73 5.16 -16.46
C GLY A 13 6.36 4.06 -17.43
N GLY A 14 6.33 2.92 -16.93
CA GLY A 14 6.20 1.63 -17.48
C GLY A 14 6.34 1.53 -18.97
N ARG A 15 5.38 1.84 -19.72
CA ARG A 15 5.40 1.68 -21.17
C ARG A 15 4.62 2.81 -21.78
N GLN A 16 5.30 3.79 -22.32
CA GLN A 16 4.65 4.72 -23.23
C GLN A 16 4.40 4.04 -24.58
N ARG A 17 3.21 4.21 -25.11
CA ARG A 17 2.97 3.88 -26.51
C ARG A 17 3.30 5.10 -27.34
N THR A 18 4.17 4.92 -28.31
CA THR A 18 4.39 5.89 -29.38
C THR A 18 3.16 6.01 -30.26
N LYS A 19 3.10 7.03 -31.11
CA LYS A 19 2.00 7.23 -32.08
C LYS A 19 1.80 6.03 -33.00
N ASP A 20 2.86 5.26 -33.23
CA ASP A 20 2.85 4.04 -34.05
C ASP A 20 2.50 2.77 -33.24
N GLY A 21 2.09 2.90 -32.00
CA GLY A 21 1.69 1.78 -31.16
C GLY A 21 2.86 0.96 -30.55
N LYS A 22 4.11 1.34 -30.82
CA LYS A 22 5.29 0.69 -30.21
C LYS A 22 5.39 1.03 -28.74
N VAL A 23 5.73 0.04 -27.93
CA VAL A 23 5.95 0.20 -26.51
C VAL A 23 7.42 0.58 -26.27
N VAL A 24 7.65 1.77 -25.75
CA VAL A 24 9.01 2.22 -25.34
C VAL A 24 9.10 2.25 -23.84
N PRO A 25 10.17 1.68 -23.24
CA PRO A 25 10.45 1.87 -21.83
C PRO A 25 10.63 3.36 -21.54
N THR A 26 10.00 3.86 -20.50
CA THR A 26 10.35 5.18 -19.97
C THR A 26 11.45 5.02 -18.97
N ASP A 27 12.48 5.82 -19.13
CA ASP A 27 13.61 5.85 -18.22
C ASP A 27 13.22 6.64 -16.95
N CYS A 28 12.62 5.95 -16.02
CA CYS A 28 12.24 6.49 -14.71
C CYS A 28 12.86 5.60 -13.63
N PRO A 29 14.16 5.72 -13.36
CA PRO A 29 14.80 4.94 -12.31
C PRO A 29 14.20 5.29 -10.94
N THR A 30 13.75 4.28 -10.22
CA THR A 30 13.26 4.41 -8.85
C THR A 30 14.05 3.51 -7.93
N THR A 31 14.11 3.90 -6.65
CA THR A 31 14.73 3.04 -5.64
C THR A 31 13.88 1.79 -5.43
N ILE A 32 14.53 0.64 -5.43
CA ILE A 32 13.90 -0.64 -5.11
C ILE A 32 14.18 -0.95 -3.65
N PHE A 33 13.13 -0.92 -2.84
CA PHE A 33 13.18 -1.30 -1.44
C PHE A 33 12.77 -2.77 -1.27
N PRO A 34 13.12 -3.40 -0.14
CA PRO A 34 12.58 -4.72 0.21
C PRO A 34 11.06 -4.73 0.20
N GLN A 35 10.47 -5.88 -0.04
CA GLN A 35 9.03 -6.06 0.09
C GLN A 35 8.55 -5.80 1.51
N SER A 36 7.28 -5.47 1.68
CA SER A 36 6.70 -5.11 2.97
C SER A 36 6.88 -6.19 4.03
N TYR A 37 6.82 -7.47 3.64
CA TYR A 37 7.07 -8.58 4.56
C TYR A 37 8.50 -8.57 5.14
N GLY A 38 9.49 -8.29 4.29
CA GLY A 38 10.88 -8.12 4.74
C GLY A 38 11.06 -6.89 5.62
N LEU A 39 10.39 -5.78 5.29
CA LEU A 39 10.39 -4.57 6.13
C LEU A 39 9.69 -4.83 7.47
N GLY A 40 8.59 -5.57 7.47
CA GLY A 40 7.88 -5.98 8.69
C GLY A 40 8.74 -6.80 9.65
N SER A 41 9.57 -7.67 9.10
CA SER A 41 10.49 -8.51 9.88
C SER A 41 11.60 -7.72 10.58
N THR A 42 11.80 -6.47 10.26
CA THR A 42 12.77 -5.59 10.94
C THR A 42 12.25 -5.06 12.28
N TRP A 43 10.95 -5.00 12.47
CA TRP A 43 10.27 -4.38 13.62
C TRP A 43 10.62 -2.89 13.81
N ASP A 44 11.19 -2.26 12.79
CA ASP A 44 11.69 -0.89 12.83
C ASP A 44 10.74 0.08 12.13
N THR A 45 9.93 0.76 12.92
CA THR A 45 8.97 1.77 12.42
C THR A 45 9.66 2.99 11.81
N ASP A 46 10.85 3.37 12.32
CA ASP A 46 11.60 4.51 11.79
C ASP A 46 12.17 4.20 10.41
N LEU A 47 12.67 2.98 10.21
CA LEU A 47 13.10 2.51 8.90
C LEU A 47 11.94 2.53 7.89
N VAL A 48 10.80 1.96 8.26
CA VAL A 48 9.61 1.92 7.38
C VAL A 48 9.14 3.34 7.04
N ARG A 49 9.16 4.25 7.99
CA ARG A 49 8.84 5.66 7.77
C ARG A 49 9.79 6.31 6.76
N LYS A 50 11.09 6.12 6.91
CA LYS A 50 12.12 6.67 6.00
C LYS A 50 11.99 6.10 4.58
N VAL A 51 11.72 4.80 4.44
CA VAL A 51 11.45 4.17 3.15
C VAL A 51 10.23 4.81 2.48
N ALA A 52 9.16 5.02 3.24
CA ALA A 52 7.95 5.66 2.73
C ALA A 52 8.18 7.14 2.36
N GLU A 53 8.97 7.88 3.14
CA GLU A 53 9.37 9.26 2.84
C GLU A 53 10.14 9.33 1.51
N GLN A 54 11.10 8.44 1.30
CA GLN A 54 11.87 8.37 0.06
C GLN A 54 10.97 8.03 -1.14
N ALA A 55 10.06 7.07 -0.98
CA ALA A 55 9.11 6.73 -2.03
C ALA A 55 8.19 7.91 -2.40
N ALA A 56 7.77 8.69 -1.42
CA ALA A 56 6.97 9.90 -1.65
C ALA A 56 7.74 11.02 -2.35
N GLU A 57 9.01 11.20 -2.02
CA GLU A 57 9.90 12.17 -2.71
C GLU A 57 10.07 11.79 -4.18
N GLU A 58 10.36 10.54 -4.47
CA GLU A 58 10.50 10.07 -5.86
C GLU A 58 9.19 10.24 -6.64
N ALA A 59 8.05 9.92 -6.02
CA ALA A 59 6.74 10.11 -6.64
C ALA A 59 6.49 11.58 -6.99
N ARG A 60 6.80 12.48 -6.08
CA ARG A 60 6.72 13.93 -6.33
C ARG A 60 7.63 14.38 -7.46
N TYR A 61 8.88 13.95 -7.42
CA TYR A 61 9.86 14.28 -8.44
C TYR A 61 9.35 13.89 -9.82
N TYR A 62 8.92 12.65 -9.99
CA TYR A 62 8.45 12.18 -11.30
C TYR A 62 7.18 12.88 -11.75
N MET A 63 6.24 13.15 -10.86
CA MET A 63 5.04 13.87 -11.22
C MET A 63 5.36 15.30 -11.71
N GLN A 64 6.33 15.95 -11.07
CA GLN A 64 6.69 17.33 -11.41
C GLN A 64 7.56 17.45 -12.67
N THR A 65 8.47 16.50 -12.88
CA THR A 65 9.48 16.58 -13.94
C THR A 65 9.07 15.93 -15.24
N THR A 66 8.35 14.80 -15.19
CA THR A 66 8.01 14.05 -16.42
C THR A 66 6.74 14.52 -17.10
N GLY A 67 5.99 15.41 -16.48
CA GLY A 67 4.67 15.84 -16.98
C GLY A 67 3.65 14.70 -17.06
N ASN A 68 3.96 13.55 -16.46
CA ASN A 68 3.13 12.37 -16.50
C ASN A 68 1.93 12.50 -15.56
N LYS A 69 0.89 13.15 -16.05
CA LYS A 69 -0.37 13.38 -15.31
C LYS A 69 -1.17 12.11 -15.01
N ARG A 70 -0.75 10.95 -15.51
CA ARG A 70 -1.46 9.67 -15.31
C ARG A 70 -1.19 9.08 -13.93
N HIS A 71 -0.11 9.48 -13.28
CA HIS A 71 0.24 8.99 -11.95
C HIS A 71 -0.14 10.03 -10.93
N ALA A 72 -1.34 9.90 -10.42
CA ALA A 72 -1.79 10.73 -9.31
C ALA A 72 -0.88 10.51 -8.10
N LEU A 73 -0.72 11.54 -7.28
CA LEU A 73 0.00 11.46 -6.00
C LEU A 73 -0.79 10.65 -4.95
N VAL A 74 -1.65 9.75 -5.39
CA VAL A 74 -2.35 8.78 -4.53
C VAL A 74 -1.58 7.47 -4.60
N MET A 75 -0.85 7.18 -3.53
CA MET A 75 -0.06 5.96 -3.39
C MET A 75 -0.96 4.83 -2.90
N ARG A 76 -1.05 3.73 -3.67
CA ARG A 76 -1.80 2.53 -3.29
C ARG A 76 -1.01 1.71 -2.25
N ALA A 77 -0.72 2.35 -1.13
CA ALA A 77 0.10 1.84 -0.04
C ALA A 77 -0.26 2.56 1.28
N PRO A 78 0.05 1.93 2.42
CA PRO A 78 0.52 0.56 2.58
C PRO A 78 -0.56 -0.49 2.35
N ASN A 79 -0.13 -1.76 2.19
CA ASN A 79 -1.00 -2.90 2.36
C ASN A 79 -1.13 -3.16 3.87
N ALA A 80 -2.32 -3.02 4.40
CA ALA A 80 -2.65 -3.21 5.82
C ALA A 80 -3.39 -4.55 6.07
N ASP A 81 -3.47 -5.42 5.04
CA ASP A 81 -3.94 -6.79 5.20
C ASP A 81 -2.97 -7.59 6.07
N LEU A 82 -3.49 -8.56 6.79
CA LEU A 82 -2.70 -9.42 7.67
C LEU A 82 -2.29 -10.72 6.97
N ALA A 83 -1.00 -11.05 7.03
CA ALA A 83 -0.40 -12.24 6.45
C ALA A 83 -0.65 -13.48 7.34
N ARG A 84 -1.89 -13.78 7.64
CA ARG A 84 -2.28 -14.84 8.58
C ARG A 84 -2.08 -16.27 8.03
N ASP A 85 -1.94 -16.42 6.73
CA ASP A 85 -1.76 -17.72 6.07
C ASP A 85 -0.71 -17.59 4.97
N PRO A 86 0.37 -18.40 5.00
CA PRO A 86 1.43 -18.32 3.99
C PRO A 86 0.99 -18.76 2.59
N ARG A 87 -0.15 -19.42 2.45
CA ARG A 87 -0.71 -19.80 1.14
C ARG A 87 -1.35 -18.62 0.40
N TRP A 88 -1.61 -17.54 1.08
CA TRP A 88 -2.14 -16.34 0.41
C TRP A 88 -1.13 -15.80 -0.61
N GLY A 89 -1.53 -15.65 -1.87
CA GLY A 89 -0.67 -15.30 -2.99
C GLY A 89 -0.09 -13.88 -2.96
N ARG A 90 -0.46 -13.04 -1.96
CA ARG A 90 0.02 -11.66 -1.79
C ARG A 90 0.61 -11.40 -0.40
N THR A 91 1.00 -12.46 0.30
CA THR A 91 1.61 -12.37 1.64
C THR A 91 2.80 -11.39 1.68
N GLU A 92 3.60 -11.33 0.62
CA GLU A 92 4.77 -10.46 0.52
C GLU A 92 4.44 -8.97 0.53
N GLU A 93 3.20 -8.59 0.24
CA GLU A 93 2.78 -7.19 0.26
C GLU A 93 2.45 -6.69 1.67
N SER A 94 2.17 -7.57 2.63
CA SER A 94 1.80 -7.21 4.00
C SER A 94 3.01 -7.11 4.91
N PHE A 95 2.87 -6.45 6.05
CA PHE A 95 3.95 -6.33 7.04
C PHE A 95 4.10 -7.56 7.93
N GLY A 96 3.08 -8.39 8.04
CA GLY A 96 3.08 -9.60 8.86
C GLY A 96 1.69 -10.02 9.32
N GLU A 97 1.65 -10.99 10.22
CA GLU A 97 0.40 -11.56 10.72
C GLU A 97 -0.12 -10.89 12.01
N ASP A 98 0.76 -10.24 12.76
CA ASP A 98 0.42 -9.57 14.01
C ASP A 98 -0.29 -8.24 13.74
N ALA A 99 -1.49 -8.08 14.29
CA ALA A 99 -2.32 -6.90 14.04
C ALA A 99 -1.71 -5.62 14.65
N PHE A 100 -1.08 -5.71 15.82
CA PHE A 100 -0.47 -4.56 16.47
C PHE A 100 0.78 -4.09 15.72
N LEU A 101 1.70 -5.00 15.40
CA LEU A 101 2.90 -4.68 14.64
C LEU A 101 2.54 -4.10 13.27
N THR A 102 1.61 -4.74 12.55
CA THR A 102 1.12 -4.25 11.25
C THR A 102 0.52 -2.86 11.38
N ALA A 103 -0.21 -2.57 12.45
CA ALA A 103 -0.76 -1.24 12.70
C ALA A 103 0.34 -0.20 12.91
N GLN A 104 1.38 -0.49 13.71
CA GLN A 104 2.50 0.42 13.95
C GLN A 104 3.27 0.72 12.65
N LEU A 105 3.54 -0.29 11.84
CA LEU A 105 4.22 -0.14 10.55
C LEU A 105 3.33 0.58 9.52
N THR A 106 2.01 0.36 9.57
CA THR A 106 1.04 1.09 8.76
C THR A 106 1.04 2.58 9.12
N ILE A 107 1.00 2.94 10.40
CA ILE A 107 1.10 4.33 10.87
C ILE A 107 2.39 4.98 10.35
N ALA A 108 3.52 4.30 10.53
CA ALA A 108 4.82 4.78 10.08
C ALA A 108 4.86 5.03 8.57
N SER A 109 4.34 4.08 7.79
CA SER A 109 4.24 4.17 6.34
C SER A 109 3.34 5.32 5.89
N VAL A 110 2.15 5.45 6.46
CA VAL A 110 1.21 6.54 6.14
C VAL A 110 1.86 7.91 6.40
N ARG A 111 2.47 8.07 7.58
CA ARG A 111 3.16 9.32 7.95
C ARG A 111 4.32 9.63 7.02
N GLY A 112 5.10 8.63 6.63
CA GLY A 112 6.18 8.80 5.66
C GLY A 112 5.68 9.23 4.29
N LEU A 113 4.66 8.56 3.75
CA LEU A 113 4.07 8.89 2.45
C LEU A 113 3.46 10.29 2.41
N GLN A 114 2.77 10.70 3.48
CA GLN A 114 2.09 11.98 3.54
C GLN A 114 3.01 13.13 3.93
N GLY A 115 4.10 12.84 4.66
CA GLY A 115 5.00 13.84 5.21
C GLY A 115 4.38 14.57 6.41
N ASN A 116 5.09 15.58 6.89
CA ASN A 116 4.75 16.32 8.12
C ASN A 116 4.41 17.81 7.89
N HIS A 117 4.22 18.23 6.63
CA HIS A 117 3.88 19.62 6.36
C HIS A 117 2.44 19.91 6.84
N PRO A 118 2.20 21.02 7.57
CA PRO A 118 0.90 21.26 8.23
C PRO A 118 -0.25 21.50 7.24
N ARG A 119 0.03 21.85 6.00
CA ARG A 119 -0.97 22.22 5.00
C ARG A 119 -0.99 21.27 3.79
N TYR A 120 0.14 20.70 3.40
CA TYR A 120 0.28 19.96 2.15
C TYR A 120 0.86 18.58 2.39
N TRP A 121 0.30 17.57 1.77
CA TRP A 121 0.87 16.23 1.73
C TRP A 121 1.88 16.10 0.59
N LYS A 122 2.91 15.30 0.82
CA LYS A 122 3.81 14.87 -0.26
C LYS A 122 3.05 14.02 -1.26
N THR A 123 2.42 12.96 -0.76
CA THR A 123 1.50 12.09 -1.48
C THR A 123 0.30 11.78 -0.57
N ALA A 124 -0.76 11.23 -1.13
CA ALA A 124 -1.86 10.70 -0.35
C ALA A 124 -1.68 9.19 -0.20
N SER A 125 -1.72 8.70 1.03
CA SER A 125 -1.76 7.26 1.29
C SER A 125 -3.16 6.72 1.00
N LEU A 126 -3.24 5.61 0.26
CA LEU A 126 -4.45 4.83 0.05
C LEU A 126 -4.18 3.42 0.55
N MET A 127 -4.55 3.16 1.80
CA MET A 127 -4.39 1.84 2.41
C MET A 127 -5.24 0.80 1.70
N LYS A 128 -4.81 -0.46 1.72
CA LYS A 128 -5.51 -1.55 1.02
C LYS A 128 -5.33 -2.87 1.76
N HIS A 129 -6.22 -3.83 1.56
CA HIS A 129 -7.52 -3.79 0.91
C HIS A 129 -8.59 -3.96 1.99
N PHE A 130 -9.41 -3.00 2.19
CA PHE A 130 -10.42 -3.08 3.24
C PHE A 130 -11.63 -3.88 2.75
N LEU A 131 -11.89 -5.09 3.23
CA LEU A 131 -11.33 -5.70 4.43
C LEU A 131 -11.11 -7.19 4.19
N ALA A 132 -10.14 -7.79 4.92
CA ALA A 132 -9.92 -9.24 4.96
C ALA A 132 -9.70 -9.89 3.58
N ASN A 133 -8.96 -9.21 2.70
CA ASN A 133 -8.52 -9.74 1.41
C ASN A 133 -7.36 -10.73 1.63
N SER A 134 -7.68 -11.97 1.96
CA SER A 134 -6.71 -13.01 2.32
C SER A 134 -6.80 -14.26 1.45
N ASN A 135 -7.48 -14.17 0.32
CA ASN A 135 -7.62 -15.23 -0.67
C ASN A 135 -7.61 -14.62 -2.07
N GLU A 136 -6.76 -15.12 -2.96
CA GLU A 136 -6.72 -14.65 -4.34
C GLU A 136 -7.62 -15.47 -5.28
N ASP A 137 -7.89 -16.74 -4.92
CA ASP A 137 -8.75 -17.61 -5.73
C ASP A 137 -10.21 -17.17 -5.57
N GLY A 138 -10.81 -16.71 -6.66
CA GLY A 138 -12.19 -16.20 -6.66
C GLY A 138 -12.42 -14.98 -5.78
N ARG A 139 -11.40 -14.16 -5.56
CA ARG A 139 -11.44 -13.00 -4.64
C ARG A 139 -12.52 -11.98 -4.93
N ASP A 140 -13.05 -11.95 -6.13
CA ASP A 140 -14.14 -11.08 -6.59
C ASP A 140 -15.54 -11.64 -6.36
N SER A 141 -15.62 -12.88 -5.84
CA SER A 141 -16.88 -13.59 -5.63
C SER A 141 -16.96 -14.33 -4.28
N THR A 142 -15.89 -14.31 -3.48
CA THR A 142 -15.85 -14.96 -2.17
C THR A 142 -16.30 -14.05 -1.05
N SER A 143 -16.72 -14.63 0.07
CA SER A 143 -17.02 -13.95 1.31
C SER A 143 -16.02 -14.35 2.39
N SER A 144 -15.52 -13.41 3.15
CA SER A 144 -14.72 -13.62 4.35
C SER A 144 -15.67 -13.56 5.56
N ASP A 145 -15.99 -14.72 6.14
CA ASP A 145 -17.01 -14.81 7.16
C ASP A 145 -16.39 -14.96 8.55
N PHE A 146 -16.67 -14.02 9.42
CA PHE A 146 -16.20 -13.98 10.80
C PHE A 146 -17.02 -13.00 11.64
N ASP A 147 -16.93 -13.13 12.97
CA ASP A 147 -17.70 -12.34 13.90
C ASP A 147 -17.23 -10.88 14.03
N THR A 148 -18.04 -10.06 14.67
CA THR A 148 -17.78 -8.63 14.89
C THR A 148 -16.55 -8.40 15.77
N ARG A 149 -16.22 -9.30 16.69
CA ARG A 149 -15.04 -9.17 17.53
C ARG A 149 -13.77 -9.29 16.70
N LEU A 150 -13.69 -10.32 15.86
CA LEU A 150 -12.56 -10.53 14.96
C LEU A 150 -12.43 -9.39 13.93
N PHE A 151 -13.59 -8.82 13.51
CA PHE A 151 -13.59 -7.61 12.68
C PHE A 151 -12.81 -6.48 13.36
N HIS A 152 -13.17 -6.11 14.59
CA HIS A 152 -12.59 -4.94 15.26
C HIS A 152 -11.19 -5.19 15.81
N GLU A 153 -10.97 -6.36 16.42
CA GLU A 153 -9.72 -6.63 17.13
C GLU A 153 -8.58 -7.11 16.21
N TYR A 154 -8.91 -7.57 15.01
CA TYR A 154 -7.92 -8.16 14.12
C TYR A 154 -7.91 -7.47 12.75
N TYR A 155 -8.91 -7.74 11.89
CA TYR A 155 -8.84 -7.31 10.49
C TYR A 155 -8.95 -5.80 10.28
N ALA A 156 -9.80 -5.10 11.01
CA ALA A 156 -9.96 -3.65 10.88
C ALA A 156 -8.93 -2.86 11.68
N TYR A 157 -8.24 -3.47 12.64
CA TYR A 157 -7.36 -2.78 13.57
C TYR A 157 -6.22 -1.99 12.88
N PRO A 158 -5.46 -2.56 11.92
CA PRO A 158 -4.43 -1.79 11.23
C PRO A 158 -4.99 -0.62 10.42
N PHE A 159 -6.16 -0.77 9.80
CA PHE A 159 -6.83 0.31 9.08
C PHE A 159 -7.29 1.41 10.02
N TYR A 160 -7.93 1.05 11.12
CA TYR A 160 -8.36 1.99 12.15
C TYR A 160 -7.18 2.83 12.66
N LYS A 161 -6.08 2.20 13.00
CA LYS A 161 -4.86 2.88 13.45
C LYS A 161 -4.21 3.74 12.36
N GLY A 162 -4.19 3.24 11.14
CA GLY A 162 -3.68 4.01 9.99
C GLY A 162 -4.49 5.29 9.74
N ILE A 163 -5.80 5.29 10.03
CA ILE A 163 -6.65 6.48 9.95
C ILE A 163 -6.45 7.39 11.18
N THR A 164 -6.66 6.86 12.37
CA THR A 164 -6.75 7.67 13.60
C THR A 164 -5.39 8.20 14.06
N GLU A 165 -4.33 7.43 13.89
CA GLU A 165 -2.99 7.79 14.31
C GLU A 165 -2.06 8.09 13.13
N GLY A 166 -2.20 7.40 12.00
CA GLY A 166 -1.43 7.66 10.79
C GLY A 166 -1.91 8.87 10.01
N GLY A 167 -3.18 9.21 10.11
CA GLY A 167 -3.80 10.32 9.40
C GLY A 167 -4.16 10.02 7.94
N SER A 168 -4.24 8.74 7.56
CA SER A 168 -4.73 8.37 6.22
C SER A 168 -6.20 8.76 6.07
N ARG A 169 -6.58 9.20 4.87
CA ARG A 169 -7.98 9.57 4.55
C ARG A 169 -8.56 8.80 3.39
N ALA A 170 -7.85 7.78 2.94
CA ALA A 170 -8.30 6.94 1.85
C ALA A 170 -7.90 5.48 2.08
N PHE A 171 -8.79 4.58 1.73
CA PHE A 171 -8.51 3.16 1.64
C PHE A 171 -9.25 2.55 0.48
N MET A 172 -8.73 1.46 -0.04
CA MET A 172 -9.29 0.69 -1.13
C MET A 172 -10.18 -0.41 -0.56
N ALA A 173 -11.43 -0.46 -0.95
CA ALA A 173 -12.30 -1.58 -0.63
C ALA A 173 -11.74 -2.88 -1.24
N ALA A 174 -11.85 -3.97 -0.52
CA ALA A 174 -11.55 -5.30 -1.04
C ALA A 174 -12.59 -5.73 -2.08
N TYR A 175 -12.25 -6.71 -2.90
CA TYR A 175 -13.22 -7.28 -3.84
C TYR A 175 -14.17 -8.27 -3.16
N ASN A 176 -13.67 -8.98 -2.14
CA ASN A 176 -14.46 -9.95 -1.39
C ASN A 176 -15.51 -9.27 -0.51
N SER A 177 -16.58 -10.00 -0.24
CA SER A 177 -17.59 -9.61 0.74
C SER A 177 -17.13 -9.91 2.17
N TRP A 178 -17.76 -9.30 3.15
CA TRP A 178 -17.72 -9.69 4.55
C TRP A 178 -19.11 -10.13 5.01
N ASN A 179 -19.22 -11.40 5.48
CA ASN A 179 -20.51 -11.99 5.87
C ASN A 179 -21.60 -11.78 4.80
N GLY A 180 -21.25 -11.94 3.53
CA GLY A 180 -22.12 -11.74 2.39
C GLY A 180 -22.45 -10.28 2.03
N ILE A 181 -21.89 -9.30 2.75
CA ILE A 181 -22.04 -7.88 2.45
C ILE A 181 -20.87 -7.43 1.57
N PRO A 182 -21.11 -6.91 0.36
CA PRO A 182 -20.07 -6.41 -0.55
C PRO A 182 -19.29 -5.21 0.00
#